data_16e5326c2404a109994408c6d758ed95
#
_entry.id   16e5326c2404a109994408c6d758ed95
#
_cell.length_a   1.000
_cell.length_b   1.000
_cell.length_c   1.000
_cell.angle_alpha   90.00
_cell.angle_beta   90.00
_cell.angle_gamma   90.00
#
_symmetry.space_group_name_H-M   'P 1'
#
loop_
_entity.id
_entity.type
_entity.pdbx_description
1 polymer ?
#
loop_
_entity_poly.entity_id
_entity_poly.type
_entity_poly.pdbx_seq_one_letter_code
_entity_poly.pdbx_strand_id
1 'polypeptide(L)'
;DEGMLSKLRSILVSQKILGRVAQAIKLHHVLLISKSLRHNFKDFLKAKLLTDALEALFAAIYFDRGHDKVEAFILKHFKDYFDPKLLFRLDPNPKSTLQEITLKRWQRLPEYTHTFSEKGVKTTVSAGGRRKASALHKVKKESEVLAARALIRKLRQELKKSRSRKK
;
A
#
# COMPACT_ATOMS: atom_id res chain seq x y z
N ASP A 1 14.97 -12.17 -0.13
CA ASP A 1 14.58 -11.96 -1.55
C ASP A 1 14.49 -10.46 -1.80
N GLU A 2 15.41 -9.94 -2.65
CA GLU A 2 15.56 -8.50 -2.99
C GLU A 2 14.24 -7.88 -3.51
N GLY A 3 13.50 -8.61 -4.32
CA GLY A 3 12.19 -8.14 -4.83
C GLY A 3 11.16 -7.93 -3.71
N MET A 4 11.22 -8.72 -2.63
CA MET A 4 10.36 -8.53 -1.47
C MET A 4 10.74 -7.26 -0.70
N LEU A 5 12.02 -7.03 -0.48
CA LEU A 5 12.51 -5.82 0.22
C LEU A 5 12.17 -4.55 -0.58
N SER A 6 12.39 -4.57 -1.90
CA SER A 6 12.00 -3.47 -2.78
C SER A 6 10.50 -3.18 -2.70
N LYS A 7 9.66 -4.23 -2.68
CA LYS A 7 8.21 -4.07 -2.52
C LYS A 7 7.82 -3.51 -1.16
N LEU A 8 8.40 -4.02 -0.08
CA LEU A 8 8.14 -3.50 1.27
C LEU A 8 8.55 -2.03 1.37
N ARG A 9 9.70 -1.66 0.81
CA ARG A 9 10.13 -0.26 0.73
C ARG A 9 9.10 0.59 -0.01
N SER A 10 8.66 0.19 -1.20
CA SER A 10 7.69 0.95 -2.00
C SER A 10 6.35 1.17 -1.26
N ILE A 11 5.91 0.19 -0.48
CA ILE A 11 4.72 0.32 0.36
C ILE A 11 4.98 1.29 1.52
N LEU A 12 6.12 1.18 2.18
CA LEU A 12 6.50 1.98 3.34
C LEU A 12 6.60 3.47 3.00
N VAL A 13 7.17 3.80 1.83
CA VAL A 13 7.30 5.19 1.35
C VAL A 13 6.07 5.65 0.54
N SER A 14 4.98 4.89 0.54
CA SER A 14 3.75 5.32 -0.15
C SER A 14 3.10 6.51 0.55
N GLN A 15 2.47 7.40 -0.23
CA GLN A 15 1.70 8.53 0.28
C GLN A 15 0.74 8.14 1.41
N LYS A 16 0.17 6.94 1.35
CA LYS A 16 -0.74 6.43 2.37
C LYS A 16 -0.06 6.24 3.73
N ILE A 17 1.16 5.72 3.77
CA ILE A 17 1.89 5.50 5.03
C ILE A 17 2.55 6.79 5.49
N LEU A 18 3.25 7.49 4.59
CA LEU A 18 3.87 8.77 4.91
C LEU A 18 2.84 9.77 5.46
N GLY A 19 1.67 9.88 4.83
CA GLY A 19 0.58 10.72 5.31
C GLY A 19 0.08 10.34 6.70
N ARG A 20 -0.01 9.04 7.03
CA ARG A 20 -0.37 8.57 8.39
C ARG A 20 0.69 8.92 9.42
N VAL A 21 1.97 8.74 9.09
CA VAL A 21 3.07 9.11 9.98
C VAL A 21 3.08 10.61 10.21
N ALA A 22 2.94 11.42 9.16
CA ALA A 22 2.85 12.89 9.26
C ALA A 22 1.68 13.33 10.17
N GLN A 23 0.54 12.67 10.08
CA GLN A 23 -0.60 12.92 10.97
C GLN A 23 -0.29 12.51 12.42
N ALA A 24 0.31 11.33 12.62
CA ALA A 24 0.64 10.83 13.96
C ALA A 24 1.61 11.73 14.71
N ILE A 25 2.60 12.32 14.02
CA ILE A 25 3.51 13.32 14.58
C ILE A 25 2.92 14.74 14.61
N LYS A 26 1.65 14.89 14.22
CA LYS A 26 0.92 16.18 14.19
C LYS A 26 1.59 17.26 13.31
N LEU A 27 2.28 16.85 12.23
CA LEU A 27 3.04 17.75 11.36
C LEU A 27 2.16 18.87 10.79
N HIS A 28 0.87 18.62 10.56
CA HIS A 28 -0.09 19.60 10.06
C HIS A 28 -0.30 20.82 10.98
N HIS A 29 0.02 20.73 12.28
CA HIS A 29 -0.11 21.86 13.20
C HIS A 29 1.01 22.90 13.05
N VAL A 30 2.17 22.50 12.54
CA VAL A 30 3.34 23.36 12.40
C VAL A 30 3.59 23.82 10.96
N LEU A 31 2.81 23.32 10.00
CA LEU A 31 2.93 23.74 8.60
C LEU A 31 2.35 25.14 8.39
N LEU A 32 3.16 26.01 7.81
CA LEU A 32 2.72 27.32 7.34
C LEU A 32 2.01 27.16 5.99
N ILE A 33 0.69 27.25 6.00
CA ILE A 33 -0.15 27.09 4.82
C ILE A 33 -0.86 28.41 4.52
N SER A 34 -0.91 28.79 3.23
CA SER A 34 -1.64 29.98 2.82
C SER A 34 -3.13 29.92 3.16
N LYS A 35 -3.77 31.07 3.37
CA LYS A 35 -5.21 31.14 3.68
C LYS A 35 -6.07 30.50 2.58
N SER A 36 -5.71 30.69 1.30
CA SER A 36 -6.42 30.10 0.15
C SER A 36 -6.39 28.57 0.16
N LEU A 37 -5.27 27.96 0.55
CA LEU A 37 -5.16 26.52 0.71
C LEU A 37 -5.96 25.98 1.90
N ARG A 38 -6.10 26.75 2.98
CA ARG A 38 -6.90 26.33 4.15
C ARG A 38 -8.39 26.17 3.84
N HIS A 39 -8.95 27.04 3.01
CA HIS A 39 -10.38 27.02 2.65
C HIS A 39 -10.74 25.97 1.58
N ASN A 40 -9.81 25.62 0.69
CA ASN A 40 -10.05 24.69 -0.43
C ASN A 40 -9.38 23.30 -0.25
N PHE A 41 -9.11 22.92 0.97
CA PHE A 41 -8.35 21.70 1.25
C PHE A 41 -9.19 20.44 1.00
N LYS A 42 -9.16 19.95 -0.24
CA LYS A 42 -9.62 18.59 -0.55
C LYS A 42 -8.71 17.59 0.15
N ASP A 43 -9.29 16.52 0.71
CA ASP A 43 -8.55 15.49 1.48
C ASP A 43 -7.33 14.92 0.75
N PHE A 44 -7.40 14.84 -0.59
CA PHE A 44 -6.28 14.40 -1.42
C PHE A 44 -5.08 15.37 -1.39
N LEU A 45 -5.33 16.68 -1.53
CA LEU A 45 -4.28 17.71 -1.48
C LEU A 45 -3.64 17.76 -0.09
N LYS A 46 -4.45 17.61 0.94
CA LYS A 46 -3.97 17.51 2.32
C LYS A 46 -3.03 16.33 2.52
N ALA A 47 -3.40 15.15 2.01
CA ALA A 47 -2.57 13.96 2.12
C ALA A 47 -1.24 14.12 1.37
N LYS A 48 -1.26 14.71 0.17
CA LYS A 48 -0.04 14.98 -0.60
C LYS A 48 0.86 15.98 0.11
N LEU A 49 0.33 17.12 0.56
CA LEU A 49 1.11 18.13 1.27
C LEU A 49 1.78 17.59 2.53
N LEU A 50 1.07 16.75 3.30
CA LEU A 50 1.63 16.14 4.50
C LEU A 50 2.77 15.16 4.17
N THR A 51 2.66 14.45 3.06
CA THR A 51 3.73 13.56 2.57
C THR A 51 4.96 14.37 2.18
N ASP A 52 4.78 15.37 1.32
CA ASP A 52 5.86 16.24 0.84
C ASP A 52 6.56 16.94 2.03
N ALA A 53 5.78 17.40 3.02
CA ALA A 53 6.32 18.02 4.23
C ALA A 53 7.10 17.04 5.12
N LEU A 54 6.68 15.78 5.21
CA LEU A 54 7.42 14.76 5.95
C LEU A 54 8.74 14.42 5.28
N GLU A 55 8.76 14.31 3.95
CA GLU A 55 9.98 14.11 3.18
C GLU A 55 10.95 15.28 3.36
N ALA A 56 10.45 16.52 3.30
CA ALA A 56 11.26 17.71 3.58
C ALA A 56 11.81 17.71 5.02
N LEU A 57 11.03 17.24 6.01
CA LEU A 57 11.48 17.10 7.39
C LEU A 57 12.64 16.08 7.52
N PHE A 58 12.57 14.95 6.79
CA PHE A 58 13.69 14.00 6.77
C PHE A 58 14.97 14.64 6.22
N ALA A 59 14.85 15.39 5.12
CA ALA A 59 15.99 16.10 4.55
C ALA A 59 16.54 17.14 5.53
N ALA A 60 15.69 17.92 6.19
CA ALA A 60 16.09 18.90 7.18
C ALA A 60 16.83 18.26 8.37
N ILE A 61 16.34 17.15 8.91
CA ILE A 61 17.04 16.42 9.99
C ILE A 61 18.39 15.88 9.51
N TYR A 62 18.43 15.36 8.27
CA TYR A 62 19.68 14.84 7.70
C TYR A 62 20.74 15.92 7.57
N PHE A 63 20.39 17.11 7.02
CA PHE A 63 21.33 18.21 6.84
C PHE A 63 21.75 18.86 8.17
N ASP A 64 20.86 18.92 9.16
CA ASP A 64 21.15 19.54 10.47
C ASP A 64 21.92 18.58 11.40
N ARG A 65 21.58 17.30 11.42
CA ARG A 65 21.99 16.32 12.45
C ARG A 65 22.63 15.05 11.90
N GLY A 66 22.70 14.88 10.59
CA GLY A 66 23.30 13.73 9.92
C GLY A 66 22.42 12.48 9.88
N HIS A 67 22.99 11.43 9.28
CA HIS A 67 22.32 10.16 8.99
C HIS A 67 21.73 9.49 10.24
N ASP A 68 22.50 9.38 11.31
CA ASP A 68 22.09 8.62 12.51
C ASP A 68 20.83 9.21 13.17
N LYS A 69 20.65 10.53 13.10
CA LYS A 69 19.49 11.20 13.66
C LYS A 69 18.23 11.01 12.82
N VAL A 70 18.34 11.06 11.50
CA VAL A 70 17.19 10.78 10.63
C VAL A 70 16.82 9.30 10.69
N GLU A 71 17.78 8.39 10.77
CA GLU A 71 17.52 6.96 10.96
C GLU A 71 16.76 6.70 12.26
N ALA A 72 17.25 7.24 13.39
CA ALA A 72 16.59 7.11 14.68
C ALA A 72 15.15 7.68 14.65
N PHE A 73 14.94 8.81 13.95
CA PHE A 73 13.61 9.40 13.76
C PHE A 73 12.69 8.46 12.98
N ILE A 74 13.17 7.91 11.86
CA ILE A 74 12.41 6.96 11.03
C ILE A 74 12.09 5.70 11.83
N LEU A 75 13.06 5.07 12.48
CA LEU A 75 12.86 3.86 13.27
C LEU A 75 11.83 4.09 14.39
N LYS A 76 11.85 5.24 15.04
CA LYS A 76 10.90 5.61 16.10
C LYS A 76 9.46 5.73 15.57
N HIS A 77 9.26 6.45 14.47
CA HIS A 77 7.92 6.84 14.01
C HIS A 77 7.31 5.84 13.01
N PHE A 78 8.12 4.96 12.42
CA PHE A 78 7.67 3.92 11.50
C PHE A 78 7.64 2.52 12.11
N LYS A 79 8.00 2.35 13.39
CA LYS A 79 8.10 1.04 14.05
C LYS A 79 6.89 0.14 13.83
N ASP A 80 5.68 0.70 13.87
CA ASP A 80 4.43 -0.05 13.73
C ASP A 80 4.21 -0.54 12.28
N TYR A 81 4.94 0.03 11.31
CA TYR A 81 4.88 -0.35 9.89
C TYR A 81 5.97 -1.36 9.49
N PHE A 82 6.90 -1.70 10.37
CA PHE A 82 7.94 -2.70 10.06
C PHE A 82 7.44 -4.15 10.11
N ASP A 83 6.18 -4.40 10.52
CA ASP A 83 5.57 -5.72 10.35
C ASP A 83 5.24 -5.97 8.86
N PRO A 84 5.92 -6.93 8.19
CA PRO A 84 5.64 -7.26 6.80
C PRO A 84 4.18 -7.66 6.54
N LYS A 85 3.50 -8.26 7.53
CA LYS A 85 2.08 -8.65 7.40
C LYS A 85 1.19 -7.41 7.32
N LEU A 86 1.48 -6.40 8.14
CA LEU A 86 0.76 -5.12 8.11
C LEU A 86 1.03 -4.38 6.81
N LEU A 87 2.30 -4.27 6.39
CA LEU A 87 2.67 -3.60 5.14
C LEU A 87 1.94 -4.19 3.93
N PHE A 88 1.88 -5.50 3.83
CA PHE A 88 1.14 -6.12 2.74
C PHE A 88 -0.39 -5.90 2.77
N ARG A 89 -0.98 -5.65 3.94
CA ARG A 89 -2.40 -5.24 4.04
C ARG A 89 -2.60 -3.80 3.56
N LEU A 90 -1.59 -2.97 3.73
CA LEU A 90 -1.60 -1.56 3.37
C LEU A 90 -1.14 -1.30 1.92
N ASP A 91 -0.72 -2.35 1.19
CA ASP A 91 -0.27 -2.24 -0.20
C ASP A 91 -1.23 -1.35 -1.03
N PRO A 92 -0.75 -0.22 -1.55
CA PRO A 92 -1.58 0.69 -2.33
C PRO A 92 -1.88 0.14 -3.73
N ASN A 93 -1.07 -0.81 -4.22
CA ASN A 93 -1.17 -1.34 -5.57
C ASN A 93 -1.23 -2.88 -5.62
N PRO A 94 -2.27 -3.50 -5.07
CA PRO A 94 -2.39 -4.96 -5.01
C PRO A 94 -2.54 -5.61 -6.39
N LYS A 95 -2.96 -4.88 -7.43
CA LYS A 95 -3.01 -5.39 -8.80
C LYS A 95 -1.61 -5.71 -9.31
N SER A 96 -0.65 -4.79 -9.19
CA SER A 96 0.75 -5.02 -9.57
C SER A 96 1.37 -6.14 -8.74
N THR A 97 1.12 -6.18 -7.44
CA THR A 97 1.58 -7.26 -6.56
C THR A 97 1.04 -8.62 -7.01
N LEU A 98 -0.23 -8.69 -7.43
CA LEU A 98 -0.80 -9.93 -7.95
C LEU A 98 -0.15 -10.34 -9.27
N GLN A 99 0.10 -9.40 -10.19
CA GLN A 99 0.81 -9.66 -11.45
C GLN A 99 2.21 -10.23 -11.20
N GLU A 100 3.00 -9.62 -10.32
CA GLU A 100 4.33 -10.10 -9.93
C GLU A 100 4.26 -11.56 -9.40
N ILE A 101 3.31 -11.85 -8.52
CA ILE A 101 3.11 -13.20 -7.96
C ILE A 101 2.75 -14.20 -9.05
N THR A 102 1.85 -13.84 -9.95
CA THR A 102 1.33 -14.76 -10.97
C THR A 102 2.34 -15.00 -12.08
N LEU A 103 3.08 -13.97 -12.50
CA LEU A 103 4.19 -14.10 -13.44
C LEU A 103 5.31 -14.98 -12.86
N LYS A 104 5.74 -14.73 -11.61
CA LYS A 104 6.79 -15.54 -10.97
C LYS A 104 6.39 -17.00 -10.81
N ARG A 105 5.10 -17.28 -10.56
CA ARG A 105 4.64 -18.64 -10.21
C ARG A 105 4.13 -19.46 -11.40
N TRP A 106 3.51 -18.81 -12.38
CA TRP A 106 2.83 -19.50 -13.49
C TRP A 106 3.18 -18.93 -14.87
N GLN A 107 4.04 -17.91 -14.95
CA GLN A 107 4.42 -17.22 -16.19
C GLN A 107 3.20 -16.68 -16.95
N ARG A 108 2.12 -16.34 -16.23
CA ARG A 108 0.86 -15.82 -16.79
C ARG A 108 0.35 -14.65 -15.96
N LEU A 109 -0.28 -13.70 -16.62
CA LEU A 109 -0.96 -12.57 -15.98
C LEU A 109 -2.29 -13.02 -15.36
N PRO A 110 -2.77 -12.33 -14.30
CA PRO A 110 -4.11 -12.54 -13.78
C PRO A 110 -5.16 -11.98 -14.75
N GLU A 111 -6.27 -12.67 -14.88
CA GLU A 111 -7.39 -12.26 -15.74
C GLU A 111 -8.51 -11.67 -14.88
N TYR A 112 -9.09 -10.55 -15.36
CA TYR A 112 -10.16 -9.85 -14.67
C TYR A 112 -11.43 -9.88 -15.52
N THR A 113 -12.53 -10.33 -14.92
CA THR A 113 -13.87 -10.28 -15.51
C THR A 113 -14.77 -9.41 -14.67
N HIS A 114 -15.70 -8.70 -15.31
CA HIS A 114 -16.58 -7.75 -14.66
C HIS A 114 -18.04 -8.07 -14.94
N THR A 115 -18.89 -8.00 -13.91
CA THR A 115 -20.35 -8.06 -14.02
C THR A 115 -20.91 -6.78 -13.41
N PHE A 116 -21.71 -6.07 -14.19
CA PHE A 116 -22.34 -4.81 -13.78
C PHE A 116 -23.75 -5.08 -13.24
N SER A 117 -24.11 -4.40 -12.16
CA SER A 117 -25.45 -4.47 -11.55
C SER A 117 -25.80 -3.12 -10.91
N GLU A 118 -27.05 -2.93 -10.49
CA GLU A 118 -27.46 -1.73 -9.74
C GLU A 118 -26.68 -1.53 -8.44
N LYS A 119 -26.18 -2.61 -7.82
CA LYS A 119 -25.35 -2.58 -6.62
C LYS A 119 -23.89 -2.19 -6.90
N GLY A 120 -23.50 -2.06 -8.16
CA GLY A 120 -22.15 -1.72 -8.60
C GLY A 120 -21.51 -2.79 -9.48
N VAL A 121 -20.20 -2.79 -9.51
CA VAL A 121 -19.36 -3.67 -10.35
C VAL A 121 -18.80 -4.81 -9.51
N LYS A 122 -19.18 -6.04 -9.84
CA LYS A 122 -18.55 -7.24 -9.31
C LYS A 122 -17.39 -7.62 -10.20
N THR A 123 -16.17 -7.55 -9.68
CA THR A 123 -14.96 -8.00 -10.36
C THR A 123 -14.57 -9.38 -9.84
N THR A 124 -14.32 -10.31 -10.77
CA THR A 124 -13.69 -11.59 -10.47
C THR A 124 -12.31 -11.60 -11.09
N VAL A 125 -11.28 -11.92 -10.30
CA VAL A 125 -9.93 -12.12 -10.76
C VAL A 125 -9.56 -13.60 -10.68
N SER A 126 -8.93 -14.12 -11.73
CA SER A 126 -8.45 -15.50 -11.81
C SER A 126 -6.95 -15.56 -12.07
N ALA A 127 -6.28 -16.60 -11.54
CA ALA A 127 -4.87 -16.84 -11.75
C ALA A 127 -4.51 -18.33 -11.56
N GLY A 128 -3.56 -18.83 -12.35
CA GLY A 128 -3.03 -20.17 -12.21
C GLY A 128 -4.10 -21.26 -12.24
N GLY A 129 -5.04 -21.20 -13.18
CA GLY A 129 -6.12 -22.15 -13.37
C GLY A 129 -7.34 -21.88 -12.51
N ARG A 130 -7.57 -22.69 -11.45
CA ARG A 130 -8.82 -22.64 -10.65
C ARG A 130 -8.87 -21.59 -9.55
N ARG A 131 -7.82 -20.82 -9.33
CA ARG A 131 -7.76 -19.83 -8.25
C ARG A 131 -8.49 -18.57 -8.63
N LYS A 132 -9.56 -18.28 -7.90
CA LYS A 132 -10.43 -17.10 -8.15
C LYS A 132 -10.75 -16.36 -6.86
N ALA A 133 -10.93 -15.05 -6.99
CA ALA A 133 -11.51 -14.22 -5.94
C ALA A 133 -12.39 -13.15 -6.59
N SER A 134 -13.43 -12.72 -5.89
CA SER A 134 -14.35 -11.70 -6.37
C SER A 134 -14.56 -10.63 -5.30
N ALA A 135 -14.84 -9.42 -5.76
CA ALA A 135 -15.25 -8.31 -4.91
C ALA A 135 -16.30 -7.47 -5.63
N LEU A 136 -17.15 -6.81 -4.85
CA LEU A 136 -18.19 -5.89 -5.33
C LEU A 136 -17.86 -4.49 -4.81
N HIS A 137 -17.91 -3.48 -5.69
CA HIS A 137 -17.78 -2.08 -5.30
C HIS A 137 -18.51 -1.18 -6.31
N LYS A 138 -18.94 0.01 -5.88
CA LYS A 138 -19.60 0.98 -6.76
C LYS A 138 -18.71 1.44 -7.92
N VAL A 139 -17.38 1.56 -7.66
CA VAL A 139 -16.38 1.97 -8.64
C VAL A 139 -15.61 0.74 -9.13
N LYS A 140 -15.52 0.56 -10.45
CA LYS A 140 -14.82 -0.57 -11.10
C LYS A 140 -13.37 -0.71 -10.62
N LYS A 141 -12.60 0.38 -10.60
CA LYS A 141 -11.19 0.37 -10.16
C LYS A 141 -11.03 -0.17 -8.73
N GLU A 142 -11.92 0.20 -7.84
CA GLU A 142 -11.90 -0.27 -6.44
C GLU A 142 -12.30 -1.74 -6.33
N SER A 143 -13.28 -2.20 -7.13
CA SER A 143 -13.65 -3.62 -7.14
C SER A 143 -12.50 -4.51 -7.63
N GLU A 144 -11.71 -4.06 -8.62
CA GLU A 144 -10.49 -4.74 -9.08
C GLU A 144 -9.42 -4.82 -7.98
N VAL A 145 -9.17 -3.70 -7.28
CA VAL A 145 -8.22 -3.63 -6.16
C VAL A 145 -8.62 -4.60 -5.05
N LEU A 146 -9.89 -4.62 -4.68
CA LEU A 146 -10.41 -5.51 -3.64
C LEU A 146 -10.34 -6.99 -4.05
N ALA A 147 -10.69 -7.32 -5.29
CA ALA A 147 -10.58 -8.68 -5.83
C ALA A 147 -9.12 -9.16 -5.84
N ALA A 148 -8.18 -8.31 -6.28
CA ALA A 148 -6.75 -8.63 -6.25
C ALA A 148 -6.25 -8.90 -4.82
N ARG A 149 -6.61 -8.06 -3.84
CA ARG A 149 -6.27 -8.29 -2.42
C ARG A 149 -6.83 -9.61 -1.90
N ALA A 150 -8.07 -9.94 -2.25
CA ALA A 150 -8.70 -11.18 -1.82
C ALA A 150 -7.96 -12.40 -2.40
N LEU A 151 -7.56 -12.36 -3.67
CA LEU A 151 -6.81 -13.44 -4.28
C LEU A 151 -5.39 -13.58 -3.70
N ILE A 152 -4.66 -12.49 -3.49
CA ILE A 152 -3.35 -12.50 -2.84
C ILE A 152 -3.45 -13.17 -1.46
N ARG A 153 -4.48 -12.84 -0.66
CA ARG A 153 -4.70 -13.45 0.65
C ARG A 153 -4.89 -14.96 0.56
N LYS A 154 -5.70 -15.45 -0.40
CA LYS A 154 -5.89 -16.88 -0.66
C LYS A 154 -4.58 -17.59 -1.04
N LEU A 155 -3.82 -17.01 -1.99
CA LEU A 155 -2.56 -17.57 -2.44
C LEU A 155 -1.52 -17.70 -1.32
N ARG A 156 -1.48 -16.73 -0.40
CA ARG A 156 -0.60 -16.79 0.78
C ARG A 156 -1.03 -17.87 1.78
N GLN A 157 -2.33 -18.07 1.97
CA GLN A 157 -2.83 -19.15 2.83
C GLN A 157 -2.49 -20.53 2.27
N GLU A 158 -2.59 -20.72 0.94
CA GLU A 158 -2.18 -21.97 0.28
C GLU A 158 -0.68 -22.25 0.51
N LEU A 159 0.18 -21.24 0.37
CA LEU A 159 1.62 -21.38 0.60
C LEU A 159 1.96 -21.79 2.04
N LYS A 160 1.24 -21.25 3.04
CA LYS A 160 1.42 -21.64 4.44
C LYS A 160 1.03 -23.09 4.67
N LYS A 161 -0.13 -23.51 4.13
CA LYS A 161 -0.61 -24.90 4.25
C LYS A 161 0.33 -25.90 3.57
N SER A 162 0.92 -25.55 2.43
CA SER A 162 1.86 -26.41 1.72
C SER A 162 3.20 -26.55 2.44
N ARG A 163 3.63 -25.51 3.18
CA ARG A 163 4.85 -25.56 4.01
C ARG A 163 4.65 -26.36 5.30
N SER A 164 3.47 -26.30 5.92
CA SER A 164 3.15 -27.09 7.12
C SER A 164 3.01 -28.59 6.83
N ARG A 165 2.69 -28.98 5.59
CA ARG A 165 2.57 -30.40 5.17
C ARG A 165 3.91 -31.02 4.75
N LYS A 166 4.97 -30.25 4.64
CA LYS A 166 6.32 -30.72 4.27
C LYS A 166 7.29 -30.80 5.46
N LYS A 167 6.82 -30.43 6.65
CA LYS A 167 7.45 -30.69 7.93
C LYS A 167 6.74 -31.89 8.61
#